data_23d59045349bbd0efb1908221c4e077e
#
_entry.id   23d59045349bbd0efb1908221c4e077e
#
_cell.length_a   1.000
_cell.length_b   1.000
_cell.length_c   1.000
_cell.angle_alpha   90.00
_cell.angle_beta   90.00
_cell.angle_gamma   90.00
#
_symmetry.space_group_name_H-M   'P 1'
#
loop_
_entity.id
_entity.type
_entity.pdbx_description
1 polymer ?
#
loop_
_entity_poly.entity_id
_entity_poly.type
_entity_poly.pdbx_seq_one_letter_code
_entity_poly.pdbx_strand_id
1 'polypeptide(L)'
;KHITSGSEGGMLLTDNEEYATKARKFGGIGYKHMTASAGRTSLALSDVQDPDYERFDTIGLNYRMSEVSAAVGLAQFERIEDIVNRRIAVAKMFDEAVKGCEWIVPQYTPEGYKHSHYTFSFEYKGFEALGITWKEFYNMYVEMGGDGFYSACVVPYLEPVFQKNEKYKNIYTKGMCPVAEDLQKKIMQFKTNYRSLSEARIKANILKVLVDKLGRKK
;
A
#
# COMPACT_ATOMS: atom_id res chain seq x y z
N LYS A 1 -2.63 0.26 3.69
CA LYS A 1 -4.09 0.20 3.83
C LYS A 1 -4.53 -0.91 4.79
N HIS A 2 -4.02 -0.88 6.01
CA HIS A 2 -4.42 -1.83 7.05
C HIS A 2 -5.72 -1.41 7.73
N ILE A 3 -5.98 -0.11 7.81
CA ILE A 3 -7.16 0.49 8.40
C ILE A 3 -7.93 1.30 7.36
N THR A 4 -9.18 1.63 7.67
CA THR A 4 -10.02 2.49 6.84
C THR A 4 -10.51 3.68 7.65
N SER A 5 -10.74 4.80 6.99
CA SER A 5 -11.44 5.97 7.53
C SER A 5 -12.86 6.12 6.97
N GLY A 6 -13.39 5.07 6.34
CA GLY A 6 -14.69 5.10 5.65
C GLY A 6 -14.63 5.76 4.27
N SER A 7 -13.51 6.35 3.91
CA SER A 7 -13.19 6.98 2.63
C SER A 7 -11.67 7.04 2.48
N GLU A 8 -11.15 8.03 1.79
CA GLU A 8 -9.72 8.32 1.72
C GLU A 8 -9.26 9.06 2.99
N GLY A 9 -8.01 8.85 3.37
CA GLY A 9 -7.42 9.52 4.52
C GLY A 9 -5.94 9.19 4.67
N GLY A 10 -5.27 9.99 5.48
CA GLY A 10 -3.87 9.81 5.81
C GLY A 10 -3.49 10.68 7.01
N MET A 11 -2.33 10.40 7.58
CA MET A 11 -1.80 11.15 8.71
C MET A 11 -0.32 11.44 8.47
N LEU A 12 0.07 12.70 8.63
CA LEU A 12 1.45 13.12 8.68
C LEU A 12 1.85 13.36 10.14
N LEU A 13 2.90 12.69 10.59
CA LEU A 13 3.45 12.84 11.93
C LEU A 13 4.85 13.43 11.82
N THR A 14 5.14 14.46 12.61
CA THR A 14 6.45 15.10 12.66
C THR A 14 6.63 15.89 13.96
N ASP A 15 7.83 15.88 14.51
CA ASP A 15 8.24 16.73 15.64
C ASP A 15 8.81 18.08 15.16
N ASN A 16 8.93 18.28 13.85
CA ASN A 16 9.38 19.53 13.28
C ASN A 16 8.21 20.51 13.08
N GLU A 17 8.18 21.58 13.86
CA GLU A 17 7.11 22.59 13.85
C GLU A 17 6.97 23.30 12.50
N GLU A 18 8.06 23.53 11.78
CA GLU A 18 8.03 24.15 10.45
C GLU A 18 7.32 23.24 9.44
N TYR A 19 7.64 21.94 9.44
CA TYR A 19 6.98 20.97 8.58
C TYR A 19 5.52 20.79 8.94
N ALA A 20 5.19 20.72 10.23
CA ALA A 20 3.80 20.65 10.70
C ALA A 20 2.99 21.87 10.23
N THR A 21 3.56 23.08 10.38
CA THR A 21 2.92 24.33 9.94
C THR A 21 2.70 24.35 8.42
N LYS A 22 3.74 24.01 7.63
CA LYS A 22 3.63 23.94 6.16
C LYS A 22 2.58 22.93 5.70
N ALA A 23 2.57 21.74 6.29
CA ALA A 23 1.59 20.70 5.97
C ALA A 23 0.16 21.12 6.31
N ARG A 24 -0.06 21.73 7.48
CA ARG A 24 -1.36 22.24 7.89
C ARG A 24 -1.86 23.39 7.01
N LYS A 25 -1.01 24.34 6.66
CA LYS A 25 -1.34 25.40 5.71
C LYS A 25 -1.70 24.82 4.35
N PHE A 26 -0.85 23.95 3.80
CA PHE A 26 -1.09 23.34 2.50
C PHE A 26 -2.40 22.54 2.45
N GLY A 27 -2.64 21.67 3.44
CA GLY A 27 -3.87 20.88 3.55
C GLY A 27 -5.10 21.66 4.01
N GLY A 28 -4.92 22.89 4.50
CA GLY A 28 -5.94 23.77 5.06
C GLY A 28 -6.26 25.00 4.21
N ILE A 29 -6.13 24.92 2.91
CA ILE A 29 -6.46 26.01 1.94
C ILE A 29 -5.48 27.19 2.02
N GLY A 30 -4.35 27.06 2.72
CA GLY A 30 -3.36 28.14 2.83
C GLY A 30 -3.67 29.22 3.87
N TYR A 31 -4.52 28.93 4.86
CA TYR A 31 -4.84 29.89 5.92
C TYR A 31 -3.60 30.36 6.69
N LYS A 32 -3.42 31.69 6.76
CA LYS A 32 -2.26 32.36 7.37
C LYS A 32 -2.07 32.00 8.85
N HIS A 33 -3.16 31.92 9.62
CA HIS A 33 -3.12 31.66 11.07
C HIS A 33 -2.86 30.18 11.44
N MET A 34 -2.88 29.25 10.49
CA MET A 34 -2.65 27.85 10.79
C MET A 34 -1.16 27.60 11.06
N THR A 35 -0.85 27.04 12.23
CA THR A 35 0.51 26.68 12.67
C THR A 35 0.53 25.23 13.16
N ALA A 36 1.67 24.75 13.64
CA ALA A 36 1.80 23.45 14.29
C ALA A 36 0.81 23.26 15.47
N SER A 37 0.52 24.34 16.22
CA SER A 37 -0.34 24.31 17.40
C SER A 37 -1.72 24.96 17.20
N ALA A 38 -1.87 25.89 16.24
CA ALA A 38 -3.12 26.62 15.97
C ALA A 38 -3.85 26.07 14.75
N GLY A 39 -5.15 25.79 14.89
CA GLY A 39 -6.03 25.35 13.83
C GLY A 39 -6.99 26.48 13.37
N ARG A 40 -7.90 26.14 12.45
CA ARG A 40 -8.89 27.08 11.93
C ARG A 40 -9.80 27.66 13.04
N THR A 41 -10.13 26.86 14.04
CA THR A 41 -11.00 27.25 15.15
C THR A 41 -10.32 28.19 16.16
N SER A 42 -9.01 28.43 16.00
CA SER A 42 -8.25 29.36 16.86
C SER A 42 -8.41 30.83 16.45
N LEU A 43 -9.08 31.12 15.34
CA LEU A 43 -9.31 32.47 14.85
C LEU A 43 -10.51 33.09 15.55
N ALA A 44 -10.36 34.32 16.06
CA ALA A 44 -11.48 35.04 16.68
C ALA A 44 -12.57 35.38 15.64
N LEU A 45 -13.81 35.38 16.07
CA LEU A 45 -14.95 35.69 15.18
C LEU A 45 -14.86 37.09 14.59
N SER A 46 -14.36 38.06 15.36
CA SER A 46 -14.09 39.42 14.90
C SER A 46 -13.16 39.48 13.71
N ASP A 47 -12.06 38.68 13.75
CA ASP A 47 -11.07 38.61 12.67
C ASP A 47 -11.65 37.92 11.43
N VAL A 48 -12.51 36.92 11.63
CA VAL A 48 -13.23 36.25 10.52
C VAL A 48 -14.11 37.22 9.76
N GLN A 49 -14.75 38.14 10.48
CA GLN A 49 -15.70 39.12 9.91
C GLN A 49 -15.00 40.40 9.42
N ASP A 50 -13.76 40.64 9.80
CA ASP A 50 -13.00 41.80 9.37
C ASP A 50 -12.70 41.70 7.85
N PRO A 51 -13.17 42.69 7.04
CA PRO A 51 -12.91 42.69 5.60
C PRO A 51 -11.44 42.93 5.24
N ASP A 52 -10.65 43.56 6.12
CA ASP A 52 -9.26 43.89 5.90
C ASP A 52 -8.29 42.76 6.42
N TYR A 53 -8.84 41.73 7.08
CA TYR A 53 -8.02 40.62 7.56
C TYR A 53 -7.50 39.76 6.41
N GLU A 54 -6.17 39.65 6.31
CA GLU A 54 -5.50 38.77 5.34
C GLU A 54 -5.65 37.30 5.76
N ARG A 55 -6.37 36.50 4.97
CA ARG A 55 -6.71 35.11 5.29
C ARG A 55 -5.69 34.08 4.82
N PHE A 56 -5.06 34.33 3.67
CA PHE A 56 -4.25 33.35 2.99
C PHE A 56 -2.88 33.92 2.69
N ASP A 57 -1.81 33.21 3.09
CA ASP A 57 -0.42 33.57 2.79
C ASP A 57 0.29 32.48 1.98
N THR A 58 -0.37 31.37 1.71
CA THR A 58 0.19 30.19 1.04
C THR A 58 -0.84 29.60 0.09
N ILE A 59 -0.40 29.10 -1.07
CA ILE A 59 -1.26 28.27 -1.94
C ILE A 59 -1.47 26.92 -1.25
N GLY A 60 -2.72 26.52 -1.08
CA GLY A 60 -3.07 25.27 -0.43
C GLY A 60 -4.30 24.61 -1.04
N LEU A 61 -4.52 23.36 -0.66
CA LEU A 61 -5.64 22.52 -1.06
C LEU A 61 -6.50 22.16 0.17
N ASN A 62 -7.68 21.62 -0.04
CA ASN A 62 -8.53 21.17 1.05
C ASN A 62 -8.34 19.67 1.30
N TYR A 63 -7.38 19.32 2.14
CA TYR A 63 -7.11 17.95 2.59
C TYR A 63 -7.55 17.71 4.04
N ARG A 64 -8.46 18.53 4.54
CA ARG A 64 -8.99 18.35 5.90
C ARG A 64 -9.88 17.12 5.94
N MET A 65 -9.53 16.19 6.83
CA MET A 65 -10.35 15.01 7.11
C MET A 65 -11.64 15.44 7.82
N SER A 66 -12.76 14.86 7.42
CA SER A 66 -14.05 15.09 8.12
C SER A 66 -14.04 14.41 9.50
N GLU A 67 -14.83 14.94 10.44
CA GLU A 67 -14.99 14.33 11.78
C GLU A 67 -15.52 12.90 11.70
N VAL A 68 -16.40 12.61 10.74
CA VAL A 68 -16.93 11.25 10.50
C VAL A 68 -15.81 10.30 10.07
N SER A 69 -15.00 10.72 9.11
CA SER A 69 -13.84 9.92 8.65
C SER A 69 -12.81 9.75 9.77
N ALA A 70 -12.58 10.79 10.56
CA ALA A 70 -11.66 10.75 11.70
C ALA A 70 -12.14 9.76 12.77
N ALA A 71 -13.43 9.76 13.10
CA ALA A 71 -14.02 8.83 14.07
C ALA A 71 -13.91 7.37 13.63
N VAL A 72 -14.18 7.08 12.34
CA VAL A 72 -13.97 5.73 11.77
C VAL A 72 -12.50 5.34 11.80
N GLY A 73 -11.60 6.26 11.44
CA GLY A 73 -10.16 6.06 11.47
C GLY A 73 -9.65 5.75 12.88
N LEU A 74 -10.12 6.49 13.90
CA LEU A 74 -9.77 6.28 15.29
C LEU A 74 -10.20 4.89 15.79
N ALA A 75 -11.45 4.50 15.54
CA ALA A 75 -11.96 3.17 15.91
C ALA A 75 -11.18 2.02 15.23
N GLN A 76 -10.64 2.24 14.04
CA GLN A 76 -9.75 1.27 13.38
C GLN A 76 -8.35 1.28 14.00
N PHE A 77 -7.83 2.46 14.35
CA PHE A 77 -6.51 2.60 14.95
C PHE A 77 -6.44 1.94 16.33
N GLU A 78 -7.49 2.02 17.14
CA GLU A 78 -7.58 1.33 18.44
C GLU A 78 -7.42 -0.20 18.33
N ARG A 79 -7.68 -0.78 17.14
CA ARG A 79 -7.55 -2.21 16.87
C ARG A 79 -6.40 -2.55 15.94
N ILE A 80 -5.46 -1.62 15.71
CA ILE A 80 -4.42 -1.79 14.68
C ILE A 80 -3.56 -3.02 14.93
N GLU A 81 -3.23 -3.31 16.18
CA GLU A 81 -2.40 -4.47 16.54
C GLU A 81 -3.10 -5.79 16.19
N ASP A 82 -4.39 -5.93 16.47
CA ASP A 82 -5.16 -7.12 16.11
C ASP A 82 -5.25 -7.30 14.60
N ILE A 83 -5.49 -6.19 13.88
CA ILE A 83 -5.57 -6.19 12.42
C ILE A 83 -4.23 -6.63 11.82
N VAL A 84 -3.12 -6.07 12.29
CA VAL A 84 -1.77 -6.38 11.80
C VAL A 84 -1.39 -7.83 12.16
N ASN A 85 -1.61 -8.26 13.39
CA ASN A 85 -1.28 -9.61 13.83
C ASN A 85 -2.06 -10.68 13.05
N ARG A 86 -3.32 -10.41 12.70
CA ARG A 86 -4.10 -11.31 11.83
C ARG A 86 -3.48 -11.41 10.43
N ARG A 87 -3.04 -10.31 9.84
CA ARG A 87 -2.35 -10.31 8.54
C ARG A 87 -1.03 -11.08 8.58
N ILE A 88 -0.26 -10.90 9.65
CA ILE A 88 0.98 -11.65 9.88
C ILE A 88 0.68 -13.16 9.99
N ALA A 89 -0.37 -13.53 10.71
CA ALA A 89 -0.76 -14.94 10.82
C ALA A 89 -1.15 -15.55 9.46
N VAL A 90 -1.87 -14.79 8.63
CA VAL A 90 -2.21 -15.22 7.25
C VAL A 90 -0.96 -15.34 6.40
N ALA A 91 -0.07 -14.34 6.44
CA ALA A 91 1.17 -14.36 5.67
C ALA A 91 2.05 -15.57 6.02
N LYS A 92 2.13 -15.94 7.31
CA LYS A 92 2.82 -17.15 7.75
C LYS A 92 2.24 -18.44 7.15
N MET A 93 0.92 -18.50 6.93
CA MET A 93 0.31 -19.67 6.27
C MET A 93 0.75 -19.79 4.81
N PHE A 94 0.84 -18.68 4.10
CA PHE A 94 1.35 -18.67 2.73
C PHE A 94 2.86 -18.93 2.67
N ASP A 95 3.63 -18.39 3.61
CA ASP A 95 5.07 -18.65 3.71
C ASP A 95 5.36 -20.15 3.92
N GLU A 96 4.65 -20.78 4.85
CA GLU A 96 4.73 -22.24 5.06
C GLU A 96 4.29 -23.05 3.83
N ALA A 97 3.31 -22.56 3.06
CA ALA A 97 2.86 -23.23 1.84
C ALA A 97 3.96 -23.28 0.76
N VAL A 98 4.80 -22.26 0.68
CA VAL A 98 5.87 -22.15 -0.31
C VAL A 98 7.26 -22.52 0.24
N LYS A 99 7.36 -22.92 1.49
CA LYS A 99 8.61 -23.26 2.16
C LYS A 99 9.40 -24.32 1.40
N GLY A 100 10.66 -24.02 1.09
CA GLY A 100 11.53 -24.88 0.32
C GLY A 100 11.25 -24.91 -1.18
N CYS A 101 10.41 -24.00 -1.69
CA CYS A 101 10.22 -23.78 -3.12
C CYS A 101 11.29 -22.79 -3.63
N GLU A 102 12.11 -23.20 -4.59
CA GLU A 102 13.23 -22.37 -5.09
C GLU A 102 12.78 -21.32 -6.10
N TRP A 103 11.63 -21.50 -6.73
CA TRP A 103 11.09 -20.60 -7.75
C TRP A 103 9.98 -19.67 -7.25
N ILE A 104 9.63 -19.72 -5.97
CA ILE A 104 8.82 -18.72 -5.26
C ILE A 104 9.67 -18.16 -4.13
N VAL A 105 10.08 -16.90 -4.25
CA VAL A 105 10.95 -16.24 -3.30
C VAL A 105 10.18 -15.16 -2.54
N PRO A 106 9.74 -15.44 -1.29
CA PRO A 106 9.04 -14.44 -0.47
C PRO A 106 9.89 -13.19 -0.22
N GLN A 107 9.21 -12.08 0.04
CA GLN A 107 9.87 -10.83 0.38
C GLN A 107 10.69 -11.00 1.67
N TYR A 108 11.98 -10.66 1.59
CA TYR A 108 12.88 -10.69 2.73
C TYR A 108 12.50 -9.64 3.78
N THR A 109 12.47 -10.04 5.04
CA THR A 109 12.32 -9.14 6.17
C THR A 109 13.58 -9.20 7.03
N PRO A 110 14.36 -8.12 7.14
CA PRO A 110 15.57 -8.09 7.97
C PRO A 110 15.26 -8.36 9.45
N GLU A 111 16.26 -8.87 10.16
CA GLU A 111 16.17 -9.03 11.61
C GLU A 111 15.91 -7.70 12.30
N GLY A 112 15.06 -7.71 13.32
CA GLY A 112 14.64 -6.51 14.04
C GLY A 112 13.51 -5.70 13.35
N TYR A 113 13.09 -6.07 12.14
CA TYR A 113 11.99 -5.43 11.45
C TYR A 113 10.68 -6.24 11.58
N LYS A 114 9.57 -5.53 11.75
CA LYS A 114 8.22 -6.13 11.74
C LYS A 114 7.55 -5.84 10.40
N HIS A 115 7.34 -6.87 9.59
CA HIS A 115 6.58 -6.76 8.35
C HIS A 115 5.09 -6.86 8.67
N SER A 116 4.30 -5.85 8.32
CA SER A 116 2.86 -5.81 8.59
C SER A 116 2.01 -6.57 7.55
N HIS A 117 2.63 -7.04 6.48
CA HIS A 117 2.01 -7.84 5.42
C HIS A 117 0.68 -7.26 4.89
N TYR A 118 0.74 -6.08 4.29
CA TYR A 118 -0.41 -5.56 3.54
C TYR A 118 -0.89 -6.59 2.50
N THR A 119 0.08 -7.23 1.84
CA THR A 119 -0.06 -8.42 1.02
C THR A 119 1.05 -9.41 1.36
N PHE A 120 0.88 -10.68 1.06
CA PHE A 120 1.98 -11.63 0.99
C PHE A 120 2.56 -11.56 -0.42
N SER A 121 3.73 -10.97 -0.54
CA SER A 121 4.40 -10.72 -1.82
C SER A 121 5.59 -11.65 -2.01
N PHE A 122 5.81 -12.09 -3.25
CA PHE A 122 6.96 -12.89 -3.62
C PHE A 122 7.40 -12.64 -5.07
N GLU A 123 8.65 -12.93 -5.36
CA GLU A 123 9.17 -13.01 -6.72
C GLU A 123 8.90 -14.41 -7.29
N TYR A 124 8.26 -14.46 -8.45
CA TYR A 124 7.99 -15.68 -9.19
C TYR A 124 9.07 -15.94 -10.23
N LYS A 125 9.76 -17.08 -10.12
CA LYS A 125 10.78 -17.57 -11.04
C LYS A 125 10.37 -18.87 -11.75
N GLY A 126 9.06 -19.15 -11.76
CA GLY A 126 8.56 -20.40 -12.32
C GLY A 126 8.70 -20.51 -13.84
N PHE A 127 8.82 -19.39 -14.55
CA PHE A 127 9.10 -19.43 -15.98
C PHE A 127 10.52 -19.96 -16.25
N GLU A 128 11.51 -19.45 -15.54
CA GLU A 128 12.90 -19.89 -15.65
C GLU A 128 13.10 -21.33 -15.13
N ALA A 129 12.37 -21.72 -14.09
CA ALA A 129 12.50 -23.02 -13.45
C ALA A 129 11.72 -24.14 -14.15
N LEU A 130 10.51 -23.87 -14.62
CA LEU A 130 9.51 -24.86 -15.03
C LEU A 130 8.95 -24.61 -16.44
N GLY A 131 9.28 -23.49 -17.07
CA GLY A 131 8.65 -23.05 -18.32
C GLY A 131 7.20 -22.56 -18.17
N ILE A 132 6.71 -22.38 -16.95
CA ILE A 132 5.34 -21.96 -16.64
C ILE A 132 5.32 -20.44 -16.51
N THR A 133 4.54 -19.77 -17.33
CA THR A 133 4.40 -18.31 -17.26
C THR A 133 3.63 -17.87 -16.01
N TRP A 134 3.81 -16.60 -15.63
CA TRP A 134 3.05 -15.96 -14.55
C TRP A 134 1.53 -16.18 -14.71
N LYS A 135 1.03 -16.02 -15.94
CA LYS A 135 -0.39 -16.15 -16.24
C LYS A 135 -0.91 -17.59 -16.13
N GLU A 136 -0.13 -18.57 -16.55
CA GLU A 136 -0.48 -19.98 -16.41
C GLU A 136 -0.53 -20.38 -14.93
N PHE A 137 0.46 -19.98 -14.13
CA PHE A 137 0.46 -20.24 -12.69
C PHE A 137 -0.75 -19.57 -12.00
N TYR A 138 -1.07 -18.32 -12.36
CA TYR A 138 -2.27 -17.63 -11.89
C TYR A 138 -3.53 -18.45 -12.19
N ASN A 139 -3.70 -18.89 -13.44
CA ASN A 139 -4.87 -19.64 -13.86
C ASN A 139 -4.98 -20.98 -13.10
N MET A 140 -3.87 -21.73 -12.97
CA MET A 140 -3.84 -22.99 -12.20
C MET A 140 -4.28 -22.77 -10.74
N TYR A 141 -3.80 -21.72 -10.10
CA TYR A 141 -4.17 -21.41 -8.73
C TYR A 141 -5.67 -21.07 -8.60
N VAL A 142 -6.21 -20.26 -9.50
CA VAL A 142 -7.63 -19.88 -9.52
C VAL A 142 -8.54 -21.07 -9.83
N GLU A 143 -8.18 -21.91 -10.81
CA GLU A 143 -8.93 -23.12 -11.17
C GLU A 143 -9.03 -24.14 -10.02
N MET A 144 -8.01 -24.19 -9.15
CA MET A 144 -8.05 -25.00 -7.94
C MET A 144 -8.88 -24.38 -6.81
N GLY A 145 -9.50 -23.23 -7.03
CA GLY A 145 -10.30 -22.51 -6.05
C GLY A 145 -9.51 -21.50 -5.22
N GLY A 146 -8.31 -21.14 -5.64
CA GLY A 146 -7.55 -20.02 -5.10
C GLY A 146 -8.22 -18.69 -5.41
N ASP A 147 -7.90 -17.65 -4.61
CA ASP A 147 -8.30 -16.30 -4.96
C ASP A 147 -7.40 -15.78 -6.10
N GLY A 148 -7.91 -14.82 -6.87
CA GLY A 148 -7.05 -14.05 -7.78
C GLY A 148 -5.95 -13.32 -7.01
N PHE A 149 -4.84 -12.99 -7.66
CA PHE A 149 -3.80 -12.19 -7.03
C PHE A 149 -4.34 -10.80 -6.71
N TYR A 150 -3.92 -10.27 -5.55
CA TYR A 150 -4.50 -9.06 -5.00
C TYR A 150 -4.22 -7.82 -5.86
N SER A 151 -2.99 -7.69 -6.35
CA SER A 151 -2.54 -6.55 -7.12
C SER A 151 -1.35 -6.91 -7.98
N ALA A 152 -1.12 -6.13 -9.03
CA ALA A 152 0.13 -6.12 -9.78
C ALA A 152 0.94 -4.88 -9.40
N CYS A 153 2.26 -5.02 -9.33
CA CYS A 153 3.14 -3.87 -9.26
C CYS A 153 3.27 -3.24 -10.64
N VAL A 154 3.29 -1.93 -10.71
CA VAL A 154 3.53 -1.19 -11.94
C VAL A 154 4.67 -0.21 -11.75
N VAL A 155 5.44 0.01 -12.79
CA VAL A 155 6.44 1.07 -12.86
C VAL A 155 5.75 2.32 -13.42
N PRO A 156 5.38 3.31 -12.60
CA PRO A 156 4.47 4.39 -13.01
C PRO A 156 4.96 5.15 -14.24
N TYR A 157 6.25 5.40 -14.36
CA TYR A 157 6.78 6.17 -15.47
C TYR A 157 6.72 5.43 -16.82
N LEU A 158 6.50 4.10 -16.84
CA LEU A 158 6.26 3.32 -18.08
C LEU A 158 4.80 3.34 -18.52
N GLU A 159 3.90 3.89 -17.69
CA GLU A 159 2.49 3.97 -18.02
C GLU A 159 2.20 5.04 -19.12
N PRO A 160 1.14 4.84 -19.93
CA PRO A 160 0.81 5.73 -21.03
C PRO A 160 0.69 7.20 -20.66
N VAL A 161 0.29 7.52 -19.43
CA VAL A 161 0.17 8.90 -18.94
C VAL A 161 1.50 9.65 -18.98
N PHE A 162 2.62 8.96 -18.80
CA PHE A 162 3.97 9.54 -18.88
C PHE A 162 4.55 9.36 -20.28
N GLN A 163 4.37 8.17 -20.89
CA GLN A 163 4.99 7.83 -22.18
C GLN A 163 4.38 8.57 -23.37
N LYS A 164 3.10 8.95 -23.30
CA LYS A 164 2.39 9.70 -24.36
C LYS A 164 2.31 11.21 -24.12
N ASN A 165 2.76 11.68 -22.95
CA ASN A 165 2.71 13.09 -22.60
C ASN A 165 3.96 13.81 -23.10
N GLU A 166 3.76 14.84 -23.92
CA GLU A 166 4.85 15.61 -24.57
C GLU A 166 5.85 16.19 -23.55
N LYS A 167 5.38 16.55 -22.36
CA LYS A 167 6.23 17.09 -21.28
C LYS A 167 7.14 16.02 -20.66
N TYR A 168 6.70 14.77 -20.62
CA TYR A 168 7.33 13.72 -19.79
C TYR A 168 8.00 12.61 -20.59
N LYS A 169 7.57 12.33 -21.84
CA LYS A 169 8.03 11.20 -22.66
C LYS A 169 9.55 11.12 -22.86
N ASN A 170 10.24 12.29 -22.83
CA ASN A 170 11.69 12.36 -22.98
C ASN A 170 12.44 12.40 -21.64
N ILE A 171 11.70 12.53 -20.53
CA ILE A 171 12.28 12.56 -19.17
C ILE A 171 12.26 11.14 -18.59
N TYR A 172 11.16 10.43 -18.75
CA TYR A 172 10.94 9.13 -18.17
C TYR A 172 11.08 8.03 -19.23
N THR A 173 12.23 7.38 -19.25
CA THR A 173 12.55 6.37 -20.26
C THR A 173 12.74 5.00 -19.63
N LYS A 174 12.47 3.96 -20.41
CA LYS A 174 12.77 2.58 -20.00
C LYS A 174 14.27 2.43 -19.68
N GLY A 175 14.59 1.69 -18.63
CA GLY A 175 15.94 1.47 -18.13
C GLY A 175 16.35 2.40 -16.98
N MET A 176 15.51 3.38 -16.58
CA MET A 176 15.81 4.25 -15.44
C MET A 176 15.84 3.51 -14.10
N CYS A 177 14.95 2.53 -13.92
CA CYS A 177 14.88 1.70 -12.71
C CYS A 177 14.87 0.22 -13.11
N PRO A 178 16.00 -0.34 -13.56
CA PRO A 178 16.03 -1.67 -14.17
C PRO A 178 15.57 -2.78 -13.23
N VAL A 179 15.82 -2.67 -11.93
CA VAL A 179 15.34 -3.63 -10.94
C VAL A 179 13.81 -3.62 -10.84
N ALA A 180 13.19 -2.44 -10.78
CA ALA A 180 11.73 -2.33 -10.72
C ALA A 180 11.07 -2.81 -12.02
N GLU A 181 11.68 -2.51 -13.16
CA GLU A 181 11.19 -2.93 -14.48
C GLU A 181 11.25 -4.46 -14.66
N ASP A 182 12.29 -5.12 -14.14
CA ASP A 182 12.41 -6.57 -14.13
C ASP A 182 11.38 -7.20 -13.17
N LEU A 183 11.33 -6.70 -11.94
CA LEU A 183 10.44 -7.22 -10.90
C LEU A 183 8.96 -7.06 -11.22
N GLN A 184 8.55 -6.02 -11.95
CA GLN A 184 7.15 -5.79 -12.30
C GLN A 184 6.48 -7.01 -12.92
N LYS A 185 7.20 -7.79 -13.71
CA LYS A 185 6.70 -8.99 -14.40
C LYS A 185 6.71 -10.26 -13.55
N LYS A 186 7.40 -10.22 -12.42
CA LYS A 186 7.67 -11.38 -11.56
C LYS A 186 6.95 -11.33 -10.23
N ILE A 187 6.59 -10.12 -9.75
CA ILE A 187 5.92 -9.99 -8.45
C ILE A 187 4.50 -10.52 -8.50
N MET A 188 4.17 -11.38 -7.54
CA MET A 188 2.82 -11.83 -7.23
C MET A 188 2.45 -11.43 -5.81
N GLN A 189 1.16 -11.10 -5.59
CA GLN A 189 0.68 -10.62 -4.30
C GLN A 189 -0.61 -11.34 -3.92
N PHE A 190 -0.58 -12.07 -2.81
CA PHE A 190 -1.76 -12.66 -2.21
C PHE A 190 -2.36 -11.73 -1.15
N LYS A 191 -3.68 -11.67 -1.08
CA LYS A 191 -4.35 -10.90 -0.03
C LYS A 191 -4.09 -11.51 1.35
N THR A 192 -4.05 -10.66 2.37
CA THR A 192 -3.88 -11.08 3.78
C THR A 192 -5.07 -10.66 4.66
N ASN A 193 -6.07 -10.01 4.08
CA ASN A 193 -7.24 -9.45 4.76
C ASN A 193 -8.45 -10.39 4.75
N TYR A 194 -8.24 -11.68 4.99
CA TYR A 194 -9.33 -12.64 5.12
C TYR A 194 -10.18 -12.36 6.36
N ARG A 195 -11.48 -12.65 6.25
CA ARG A 195 -12.44 -12.53 7.38
C ARG A 195 -12.15 -13.52 8.49
N SER A 196 -11.71 -14.73 8.14
CA SER A 196 -11.31 -15.76 9.09
C SER A 196 -9.97 -16.40 8.74
N LEU A 197 -9.26 -16.90 9.74
CA LEU A 197 -8.03 -17.66 9.54
C LEU A 197 -8.29 -19.03 8.88
N SER A 198 -9.48 -19.61 9.03
CA SER A 198 -9.87 -20.86 8.37
C SER A 198 -9.99 -20.68 6.85
N GLU A 199 -10.59 -19.57 6.40
CA GLU A 199 -10.64 -19.21 4.98
C GLU A 199 -9.24 -19.03 4.40
N ALA A 200 -8.38 -18.28 5.08
CA ALA A 200 -6.99 -18.08 4.67
C ALA A 200 -6.22 -19.40 4.56
N ARG A 201 -6.42 -20.32 5.50
CA ARG A 201 -5.77 -21.64 5.51
C ARG A 201 -6.18 -22.47 4.29
N ILE A 202 -7.44 -22.43 3.89
CA ILE A 202 -7.90 -23.12 2.67
C ILE A 202 -7.11 -22.61 1.46
N LYS A 203 -6.98 -21.30 1.32
CA LYS A 203 -6.28 -20.69 0.17
C LYS A 203 -4.76 -20.96 0.19
N ALA A 204 -4.15 -20.92 1.36
CA ALA A 204 -2.74 -21.31 1.52
C ALA A 204 -2.51 -22.79 1.21
N ASN A 205 -3.43 -23.68 1.61
CA ASN A 205 -3.35 -25.11 1.27
C ASN A 205 -3.49 -25.37 -0.24
N ILE A 206 -4.34 -24.62 -0.95
CA ILE A 206 -4.42 -24.69 -2.41
C ILE A 206 -3.08 -24.33 -3.04
N LEU A 207 -2.43 -23.25 -2.57
CA LEU A 207 -1.10 -22.87 -3.04
C LEU A 207 -0.07 -23.99 -2.76
N LYS A 208 -0.09 -24.55 -1.54
CA LYS A 208 0.78 -25.67 -1.17
C LYS A 208 0.62 -26.85 -2.11
N VAL A 209 -0.60 -27.28 -2.36
CA VAL A 209 -0.89 -28.41 -3.25
C VAL A 209 -0.42 -28.13 -4.68
N LEU A 210 -0.64 -26.92 -5.19
CA LEU A 210 -0.16 -26.52 -6.50
C LEU A 210 1.37 -26.58 -6.59
N VAL A 211 2.06 -26.00 -5.61
CA VAL A 211 3.53 -25.99 -5.54
C VAL A 211 4.08 -27.43 -5.44
N ASP A 212 3.46 -28.29 -4.61
CA ASP A 212 3.87 -29.69 -4.47
C ASP A 212 3.68 -30.46 -5.79
N LYS A 213 2.58 -30.20 -6.53
CA LYS A 213 2.30 -30.81 -7.83
C LYS A 213 3.33 -30.41 -8.91
N LEU A 214 3.76 -29.16 -8.89
CA LEU A 214 4.73 -28.62 -9.86
C LEU A 214 6.18 -28.96 -9.50
N GLY A 215 6.45 -29.36 -8.25
CA GLY A 215 7.79 -29.61 -7.71
C GLY A 215 8.41 -28.34 -7.10
N ARG A 216 9.10 -28.50 -5.98
CA ARG A 216 9.69 -27.37 -5.22
C ARG A 216 11.07 -26.97 -5.68
N LYS A 217 11.76 -27.83 -6.39
CA LYS A 217 13.14 -27.63 -6.89
C LYS A 217 13.14 -27.36 -8.37
N LYS A 218 14.13 -26.60 -8.78
CA LYS A 218 14.44 -26.29 -10.16
C LYS A 218 14.97 -27.53 -10.91
#